data_db502917730ba65e4e9b5fe67fce32fb
#
_entry.id   db502917730ba65e4e9b5fe67fce32fb
#
_cell.length_a   1.000
_cell.length_b   1.000
_cell.length_c   1.000
_cell.angle_alpha   90.00
_cell.angle_beta   90.00
_cell.angle_gamma   90.00
#
_symmetry.space_group_name_H-M   'P 1'
#
loop_
_entity.id
_entity.type
_entity.pdbx_description
1 polymer ?
#
loop_
_entity_poly.entity_id
_entity_poly.type
_entity_poly.pdbx_seq_one_letter_code
_entity_poly.pdbx_strand_id
1 'polypeptide(L)'
;MTSTDFKLDMSMMLTIHDASRRELGRIAKIAARNDDDPKQILRSAIGWQMFKKYLRIHHTTEDETVWGLMEQKLAEKPDRDLLAAMEAEHAAIDPLLDAIDEALGDRDYGSQRLAGLVDALATSLGAHLKHEEAEGLALIDSTLSQEQWANFAAVHLKRVGDEVGTYLPWLLDSASAEWTDMVLTRLPPHGRVNYEGSWKAAYDELDLWAPTTTG
;
A
#
# COMPACT_ATOMS: atom_id res chain seq x y z
N MET A 1 -3.44 5.17 -17.37
CA MET A 1 -3.77 3.89 -18.05
C MET A 1 -4.94 3.26 -17.33
N THR A 2 -5.82 2.59 -18.01
CA THR A 2 -6.91 1.84 -17.38
C THR A 2 -6.49 0.37 -17.27
N SER A 3 -7.01 -0.38 -16.29
CA SER A 3 -6.66 -1.81 -16.09
C SER A 3 -6.93 -2.69 -17.33
N THR A 4 -7.65 -2.17 -18.32
CA THR A 4 -8.00 -2.83 -19.59
C THR A 4 -6.90 -2.80 -20.65
N ASP A 5 -5.82 -2.04 -20.42
CA ASP A 5 -4.74 -1.87 -21.41
C ASP A 5 -3.66 -2.97 -21.29
N PHE A 6 -3.73 -3.83 -20.26
CA PHE A 6 -2.77 -4.89 -19.96
C PHE A 6 -3.33 -6.29 -20.25
N LYS A 7 -2.44 -7.26 -20.55
CA LYS A 7 -2.77 -8.70 -20.65
C LYS A 7 -3.00 -9.32 -19.27
N LEU A 8 -2.22 -8.86 -18.28
CA LEU A 8 -2.34 -9.25 -16.88
C LEU A 8 -3.38 -8.35 -16.19
N ASP A 9 -4.12 -8.90 -15.23
CA ASP A 9 -5.06 -8.10 -14.45
C ASP A 9 -4.33 -7.26 -13.38
N MET A 10 -4.13 -5.99 -13.68
CA MET A 10 -3.48 -5.03 -12.78
C MET A 10 -4.43 -4.38 -11.77
N SER A 11 -5.70 -4.79 -11.72
CA SER A 11 -6.71 -4.10 -10.89
C SER A 11 -6.37 -4.10 -9.40
N MET A 12 -5.86 -5.20 -8.85
CA MET A 12 -5.47 -5.25 -7.44
C MET A 12 -4.25 -4.40 -7.15
N MET A 13 -3.26 -4.38 -8.03
CA MET A 13 -2.09 -3.50 -7.95
C MET A 13 -2.53 -2.03 -7.86
N LEU A 14 -3.32 -1.57 -8.83
CA LEU A 14 -3.86 -0.21 -8.84
C LEU A 14 -4.71 0.10 -7.59
N THR A 15 -5.46 -0.88 -7.09
CA THR A 15 -6.26 -0.71 -5.86
C THR A 15 -5.37 -0.50 -4.63
N ILE A 16 -4.26 -1.22 -4.51
CA ILE A 16 -3.29 -1.06 -3.42
C ILE A 16 -2.62 0.31 -3.51
N HIS A 17 -2.25 0.76 -4.71
CA HIS A 17 -1.68 2.08 -4.94
C HIS A 17 -2.63 3.20 -4.54
N ASP A 18 -3.90 3.11 -4.93
CA ASP A 18 -4.93 4.10 -4.55
C ASP A 18 -5.18 4.12 -3.05
N ALA A 19 -5.23 2.95 -2.41
CA ALA A 19 -5.31 2.86 -0.95
C ALA A 19 -4.09 3.52 -0.28
N SER A 20 -2.89 3.27 -0.79
CA SER A 20 -1.66 3.86 -0.27
C SER A 20 -1.65 5.39 -0.39
N ARG A 21 -2.07 5.94 -1.53
CA ARG A 21 -2.22 7.40 -1.73
C ARG A 21 -3.26 8.01 -0.79
N ARG A 22 -4.38 7.34 -0.61
CA ARG A 22 -5.43 7.78 0.32
C ARG A 22 -4.90 7.87 1.75
N GLU A 23 -4.20 6.84 2.21
CA GLU A 23 -3.64 6.84 3.58
C GLU A 23 -2.54 7.89 3.74
N LEU A 24 -1.65 8.06 2.77
CA LEU A 24 -0.68 9.17 2.77
C LEU A 24 -1.36 10.52 2.93
N GLY A 25 -2.47 10.75 2.22
CA GLY A 25 -3.25 11.98 2.34
C GLY A 25 -3.85 12.17 3.74
N ARG A 26 -4.27 11.10 4.42
CA ARG A 26 -4.75 11.12 5.81
C ARG A 26 -3.62 11.43 6.79
N ILE A 27 -2.49 10.75 6.65
CA ILE A 27 -1.29 10.95 7.47
C ILE A 27 -0.78 12.39 7.36
N ALA A 28 -0.69 12.91 6.13
CA ALA A 28 -0.25 14.29 5.89
C ALA A 28 -1.19 15.32 6.53
N LYS A 29 -2.50 15.12 6.45
CA LYS A 29 -3.49 15.98 7.11
C LYS A 29 -3.35 16.00 8.63
N ILE A 30 -3.07 14.83 9.23
CA ILE A 30 -2.87 14.72 10.68
C ILE A 30 -1.56 15.41 11.07
N ALA A 31 -0.46 15.14 10.36
CA ALA A 31 0.84 15.75 10.64
C ALA A 31 0.85 17.29 10.51
N ALA A 32 -0.05 17.85 9.69
CA ALA A 32 -0.20 19.29 9.50
C ALA A 32 -1.12 19.99 10.52
N ARG A 33 -1.75 19.26 11.46
CA ARG A 33 -2.66 19.85 12.46
C ARG A 33 -1.88 20.64 13.51
N ASN A 34 -2.48 21.76 13.93
CA ASN A 34 -1.91 22.64 14.96
C ASN A 34 -2.74 22.65 16.26
N ASP A 35 -3.91 22.01 16.27
CA ASP A 35 -4.91 22.04 17.35
C ASP A 35 -4.82 20.83 18.27
N ASP A 36 -4.35 19.69 17.76
CA ASP A 36 -4.12 18.44 18.50
C ASP A 36 -2.63 18.08 18.43
N ASP A 37 -2.19 17.14 19.27
CA ASP A 37 -0.84 16.56 19.13
C ASP A 37 -0.83 15.53 17.98
N PRO A 38 -0.32 15.89 16.77
CA PRO A 38 -0.30 14.98 15.62
C PRO A 38 0.46 13.68 15.92
N LYS A 39 1.50 13.78 16.76
CA LYS A 39 2.32 12.67 17.20
C LYS A 39 1.53 11.66 18.02
N GLN A 40 0.69 12.14 18.94
CA GLN A 40 -0.16 11.25 19.74
C GLN A 40 -1.20 10.56 18.88
N ILE A 41 -1.83 11.29 17.94
CA ILE A 41 -2.82 10.75 17.03
C ILE A 41 -2.20 9.63 16.17
N LEU A 42 -1.10 9.90 15.48
CA LEU A 42 -0.47 8.90 14.61
C LEU A 42 0.04 7.69 15.40
N ARG A 43 0.60 7.91 16.59
CA ARG A 43 1.11 6.80 17.43
C ARG A 43 0.03 5.84 17.88
N SER A 44 -1.17 6.33 18.14
CA SER A 44 -2.30 5.52 18.59
C SER A 44 -3.23 5.06 17.47
N ALA A 45 -3.11 5.65 16.27
CA ALA A 45 -4.02 5.37 15.18
C ALA A 45 -3.79 3.98 14.58
N ILE A 46 -4.84 3.16 14.58
CA ILE A 46 -4.84 1.86 13.92
C ILE A 46 -4.50 2.00 12.42
N GLY A 47 -4.98 3.07 11.79
CA GLY A 47 -4.72 3.37 10.39
C GLY A 47 -3.24 3.48 10.03
N TRP A 48 -2.40 4.10 10.89
CA TRP A 48 -0.95 4.14 10.69
C TRP A 48 -0.31 2.74 10.70
N GLN A 49 -0.72 1.90 11.66
CA GLN A 49 -0.19 0.53 11.75
C GLN A 49 -0.62 -0.33 10.56
N MET A 50 -1.86 -0.21 10.13
CA MET A 50 -2.38 -0.91 8.95
C MET A 50 -1.67 -0.45 7.67
N PHE A 51 -1.53 0.85 7.47
CA PHE A 51 -0.82 1.42 6.32
C PHE A 51 0.61 0.86 6.21
N LYS A 52 1.41 0.95 7.27
CA LYS A 52 2.78 0.42 7.28
C LYS A 52 2.82 -1.07 6.97
N LYS A 53 1.97 -1.83 7.63
CA LYS A 53 1.92 -3.29 7.47
C LYS A 53 1.62 -3.66 6.03
N TYR A 54 0.55 -3.10 5.47
CA TYR A 54 0.11 -3.50 4.14
C TYR A 54 1.03 -2.97 3.03
N LEU A 55 1.64 -1.80 3.21
CA LEU A 55 2.67 -1.30 2.32
C LEU A 55 3.89 -2.22 2.30
N ARG A 56 4.40 -2.63 3.48
CA ARG A 56 5.52 -3.58 3.57
C ARG A 56 5.20 -4.94 2.98
N ILE A 57 4.00 -5.47 3.20
CA ILE A 57 3.56 -6.70 2.55
C ILE A 57 3.60 -6.56 1.04
N HIS A 58 3.13 -5.43 0.51
CA HIS A 58 3.10 -5.15 -0.92
C HIS A 58 4.53 -5.12 -1.49
N HIS A 59 5.37 -4.19 -1.06
CA HIS A 59 6.73 -4.04 -1.57
C HIS A 59 7.57 -5.31 -1.42
N THR A 60 7.58 -5.96 -0.24
CA THR A 60 8.35 -7.19 -0.05
C THR A 60 7.84 -8.36 -0.91
N THR A 61 6.56 -8.36 -1.27
CA THR A 61 6.04 -9.38 -2.17
C THR A 61 6.47 -9.11 -3.61
N GLU A 62 6.53 -7.86 -4.03
CA GLU A 62 7.06 -7.47 -5.34
C GLU A 62 8.54 -7.79 -5.46
N ASP A 63 9.35 -7.39 -4.48
CA ASP A 63 10.78 -7.66 -4.46
C ASP A 63 11.08 -9.14 -4.65
N GLU A 64 10.34 -10.01 -3.96
CA GLU A 64 10.59 -11.45 -3.99
C GLU A 64 9.99 -12.15 -5.21
N THR A 65 8.80 -11.74 -5.67
CA THR A 65 8.04 -12.51 -6.65
C THR A 65 7.88 -11.84 -8.01
N VAL A 66 8.20 -10.56 -8.11
CA VAL A 66 8.13 -9.78 -9.35
C VAL A 66 9.54 -9.39 -9.78
N TRP A 67 10.21 -8.49 -9.05
CA TRP A 67 11.49 -7.91 -9.47
C TRP A 67 12.59 -8.96 -9.55
N GLY A 68 12.79 -9.77 -8.53
CA GLY A 68 13.79 -10.84 -8.53
C GLY A 68 13.58 -11.90 -9.61
N LEU A 69 12.33 -12.13 -10.04
CA LEU A 69 12.03 -13.03 -11.16
C LEU A 69 12.31 -12.37 -12.51
N MET A 70 12.01 -11.08 -12.64
CA MET A 70 12.24 -10.31 -13.85
C MET A 70 13.73 -10.10 -14.11
N GLU A 71 14.54 -9.89 -13.06
CA GLU A 71 16.00 -9.79 -13.17
C GLU A 71 16.63 -11.00 -13.89
N GLN A 72 16.07 -12.19 -13.66
CA GLN A 72 16.55 -13.41 -14.33
C GLN A 72 16.18 -13.49 -15.81
N LYS A 73 15.16 -12.74 -16.24
CA LYS A 73 14.62 -12.79 -17.60
C LYS A 73 15.08 -11.62 -18.47
N LEU A 74 15.34 -10.47 -17.87
CA LEU A 74 15.67 -9.25 -18.60
C LEU A 74 17.17 -9.21 -18.91
N ALA A 75 17.50 -9.11 -20.21
CA ALA A 75 18.88 -9.02 -20.69
C ALA A 75 19.26 -7.59 -21.09
N GLU A 76 18.30 -6.82 -21.57
CA GLU A 76 18.52 -5.48 -22.09
C GLU A 76 18.75 -4.45 -20.97
N LYS A 77 19.68 -3.54 -21.23
CA LYS A 77 20.11 -2.57 -20.22
C LYS A 77 18.97 -1.62 -19.76
N PRO A 78 18.14 -1.03 -20.63
CA PRO A 78 17.07 -0.12 -20.20
C PRO A 78 16.10 -0.77 -19.21
N ASP A 79 15.68 -2.01 -19.47
CA ASP A 79 14.76 -2.75 -18.61
C ASP A 79 15.39 -3.06 -17.25
N ARG A 80 16.68 -3.39 -17.23
CA ARG A 80 17.42 -3.64 -15.98
C ARG A 80 17.65 -2.35 -15.19
N ASP A 81 17.87 -1.23 -15.84
CA ASP A 81 17.99 0.07 -15.17
C ASP A 81 16.67 0.46 -14.51
N LEU A 82 15.52 0.21 -15.16
CA LEU A 82 14.19 0.42 -14.57
C LEU A 82 13.96 -0.49 -13.36
N LEU A 83 14.32 -1.77 -13.47
CA LEU A 83 14.19 -2.72 -12.39
C LEU A 83 15.01 -2.30 -11.16
N ALA A 84 16.27 -1.93 -11.37
CA ALA A 84 17.14 -1.41 -10.29
C ALA A 84 16.59 -0.11 -9.67
N ALA A 85 15.89 0.72 -10.44
CA ALA A 85 15.22 1.90 -9.92
C ALA A 85 14.05 1.55 -8.99
N MET A 86 13.19 0.57 -9.36
CA MET A 86 12.08 0.11 -8.52
C MET A 86 12.60 -0.40 -7.17
N GLU A 87 13.62 -1.27 -7.17
CA GLU A 87 14.24 -1.79 -5.94
C GLU A 87 14.86 -0.67 -5.08
N ALA A 88 15.54 0.30 -5.70
CA ALA A 88 16.11 1.43 -4.98
C ALA A 88 15.05 2.34 -4.35
N GLU A 89 13.92 2.53 -5.02
CA GLU A 89 12.79 3.31 -4.54
C GLU A 89 12.13 2.62 -3.34
N HIS A 90 11.91 1.29 -3.36
CA HIS A 90 11.46 0.51 -2.19
C HIS A 90 12.41 0.65 -1.02
N ALA A 91 13.71 0.45 -1.25
CA ALA A 91 14.74 0.58 -0.22
C ALA A 91 14.80 1.98 0.42
N ALA A 92 14.34 3.02 -0.26
CA ALA A 92 14.28 4.38 0.27
C ALA A 92 13.03 4.65 1.12
N ILE A 93 11.95 3.88 0.97
CA ILE A 93 10.67 4.09 1.65
C ILE A 93 10.69 3.51 3.08
N ASP A 94 11.16 2.29 3.27
CA ASP A 94 11.17 1.62 4.58
C ASP A 94 11.88 2.42 5.69
N PRO A 95 13.06 3.03 5.46
CA PRO A 95 13.70 3.88 6.47
C PRO A 95 12.86 5.10 6.88
N LEU A 96 12.01 5.62 5.99
CA LEU A 96 11.11 6.73 6.31
C LEU A 96 9.98 6.28 7.25
N LEU A 97 9.44 5.07 7.03
CA LEU A 97 8.45 4.49 7.94
C LEU A 97 9.04 4.29 9.35
N ASP A 98 10.27 3.77 9.44
CA ASP A 98 10.96 3.57 10.70
C ASP A 98 11.32 4.91 11.39
N ALA A 99 11.77 5.90 10.63
CA ALA A 99 12.07 7.23 11.15
C ALA A 99 10.82 7.95 11.68
N ILE A 100 9.65 7.73 11.06
CA ILE A 100 8.36 8.24 11.57
C ILE A 100 8.03 7.54 12.91
N ASP A 101 8.18 6.22 13.01
CA ASP A 101 7.95 5.49 14.27
C ASP A 101 8.89 5.97 15.39
N GLU A 102 10.16 6.20 15.07
CA GLU A 102 11.13 6.79 16.01
C GLU A 102 10.70 8.18 16.46
N ALA A 103 10.29 9.05 15.52
CA ALA A 103 9.80 10.38 15.83
C ALA A 103 8.54 10.34 16.70
N LEU A 104 7.64 9.39 16.47
CA LEU A 104 6.46 9.16 17.30
C LEU A 104 6.83 8.71 18.72
N GLY A 105 7.93 7.97 18.90
CA GLY A 105 8.47 7.55 20.20
C GLY A 105 9.26 8.64 20.93
N ASP A 106 9.87 9.58 20.23
CA ASP A 106 10.74 10.62 20.79
C ASP A 106 9.92 11.75 21.44
N ARG A 107 10.03 11.87 22.78
CA ARG A 107 9.26 12.85 23.58
C ARG A 107 9.76 14.28 23.42
N ASP A 108 11.04 14.45 23.15
CA ASP A 108 11.70 15.75 23.22
C ASP A 108 11.70 16.47 21.86
N TYR A 109 12.05 15.74 20.79
CA TYR A 109 12.25 16.33 19.45
C TYR A 109 11.39 15.72 18.35
N GLY A 110 10.60 14.68 18.64
CA GLY A 110 9.85 13.95 17.64
C GLY A 110 8.84 14.81 16.87
N SER A 111 8.14 15.70 17.55
CA SER A 111 7.13 16.57 16.92
C SER A 111 7.74 17.55 15.90
N GLN A 112 8.97 17.99 16.11
CA GLN A 112 9.66 18.89 15.17
C GLN A 112 10.09 18.18 13.89
N ARG A 113 10.31 16.85 13.95
CA ARG A 113 10.75 16.03 12.83
C ARG A 113 9.60 15.43 12.03
N LEU A 114 8.45 15.21 12.69
CA LEU A 114 7.35 14.44 12.14
C LEU A 114 6.83 14.98 10.81
N ALA A 115 6.56 16.28 10.72
CA ALA A 115 6.03 16.88 9.50
C ALA A 115 6.97 16.71 8.30
N GLY A 116 8.29 16.93 8.51
CA GLY A 116 9.29 16.75 7.45
C GLY A 116 9.45 15.29 7.03
N LEU A 117 9.35 14.33 7.96
CA LEU A 117 9.42 12.90 7.67
C LEU A 117 8.17 12.43 6.89
N VAL A 118 7.00 12.91 7.26
CA VAL A 118 5.75 12.62 6.55
C VAL A 118 5.77 13.21 5.14
N ASP A 119 6.26 14.42 4.96
CA ASP A 119 6.43 15.04 3.65
C ASP A 119 7.42 14.26 2.77
N ALA A 120 8.55 13.83 3.34
CA ALA A 120 9.52 12.97 2.65
C ALA A 120 8.90 11.63 2.24
N LEU A 121 8.14 10.98 3.12
CA LEU A 121 7.42 9.74 2.80
C LEU A 121 6.41 9.95 1.68
N ALA A 122 5.59 11.01 1.76
CA ALA A 122 4.59 11.32 0.75
C ALA A 122 5.23 11.59 -0.63
N THR A 123 6.37 12.29 -0.65
CA THR A 123 7.13 12.56 -1.86
C THR A 123 7.72 11.27 -2.45
N SER A 124 8.43 10.49 -1.65
CA SER A 124 9.12 9.28 -2.10
C SER A 124 8.13 8.20 -2.55
N LEU A 125 7.15 7.87 -1.74
CA LEU A 125 6.14 6.87 -2.10
C LEU A 125 5.27 7.34 -3.26
N GLY A 126 4.85 8.60 -3.29
CA GLY A 126 4.08 9.15 -4.39
C GLY A 126 4.83 9.14 -5.73
N ALA A 127 6.14 9.40 -5.71
CA ALA A 127 6.99 9.32 -6.90
C ALA A 127 7.15 7.86 -7.36
N HIS A 128 7.41 6.94 -6.43
CA HIS A 128 7.51 5.50 -6.71
C HIS A 128 6.25 4.96 -7.36
N LEU A 129 5.08 5.09 -6.72
CA LEU A 129 3.81 4.60 -7.27
C LEU A 129 3.51 5.15 -8.67
N LYS A 130 3.85 6.43 -8.91
CA LYS A 130 3.71 7.03 -10.24
C LYS A 130 4.66 6.44 -11.26
N HIS A 131 5.91 6.20 -10.89
CA HIS A 131 6.94 5.63 -11.77
C HIS A 131 6.59 4.19 -12.13
N GLU A 132 6.20 3.40 -11.16
CA GLU A 132 5.76 2.03 -11.39
C GLU A 132 4.53 1.96 -12.32
N GLU A 133 3.52 2.79 -12.10
CA GLU A 133 2.34 2.85 -12.98
C GLU A 133 2.66 3.32 -14.39
N ALA A 134 3.64 4.22 -14.54
CA ALA A 134 4.01 4.75 -15.85
C ALA A 134 4.87 3.79 -16.68
N GLU A 135 5.76 3.06 -16.05
CA GLU A 135 6.78 2.25 -16.73
C GLU A 135 6.84 0.80 -16.22
N GLY A 136 6.81 0.59 -14.91
CA GLY A 136 6.94 -0.73 -14.27
C GLY A 136 5.86 -1.70 -14.68
N LEU A 137 4.57 -1.29 -14.64
CA LEU A 137 3.46 -2.17 -14.97
C LEU A 137 3.49 -2.67 -16.43
N ALA A 138 3.94 -1.84 -17.36
CA ALA A 138 4.11 -2.26 -18.76
C ALA A 138 5.24 -3.30 -18.91
N LEU A 139 6.32 -3.13 -18.16
CA LEU A 139 7.42 -4.09 -18.15
C LEU A 139 7.00 -5.42 -17.50
N ILE A 140 6.26 -5.39 -16.38
CA ILE A 140 5.64 -6.56 -15.75
C ILE A 140 4.75 -7.30 -16.77
N ASP A 141 3.83 -6.59 -17.41
CA ASP A 141 2.86 -7.16 -18.36
C ASP A 141 3.54 -7.85 -19.56
N SER A 142 4.65 -7.29 -20.03
CA SER A 142 5.41 -7.86 -21.13
C SER A 142 6.28 -9.06 -20.75
N THR A 143 6.72 -9.13 -19.47
CA THR A 143 7.76 -10.07 -19.01
C THR A 143 7.18 -11.28 -18.30
N LEU A 144 6.13 -11.10 -17.47
CA LEU A 144 5.57 -12.17 -16.65
C LEU A 144 4.46 -12.94 -17.38
N SER A 145 4.37 -14.25 -17.06
CA SER A 145 3.23 -15.07 -17.45
C SER A 145 2.05 -14.86 -16.48
N GLN A 146 0.83 -15.26 -16.92
CA GLN A 146 -0.35 -15.31 -16.06
C GLN A 146 -0.13 -16.10 -14.76
N GLU A 147 0.59 -17.22 -14.84
CA GLU A 147 0.89 -18.06 -13.67
C GLU A 147 1.82 -17.34 -12.69
N GLN A 148 2.85 -16.65 -13.19
CA GLN A 148 3.79 -15.88 -12.37
C GLN A 148 3.10 -14.70 -11.69
N TRP A 149 2.23 -14.01 -12.41
CA TRP A 149 1.42 -12.93 -11.85
C TRP A 149 0.41 -13.42 -10.81
N ALA A 150 -0.23 -14.57 -11.06
CA ALA A 150 -1.11 -15.22 -10.09
C ALA A 150 -0.35 -15.64 -8.82
N ASN A 151 0.93 -16.05 -8.95
CA ASN A 151 1.78 -16.36 -7.79
C ASN A 151 2.04 -15.12 -6.92
N PHE A 152 2.30 -13.95 -7.52
CA PHE A 152 2.40 -12.69 -6.77
C PHE A 152 1.14 -12.45 -5.92
N ALA A 153 -0.04 -12.52 -6.52
CA ALA A 153 -1.31 -12.35 -5.81
C ALA A 153 -1.50 -13.39 -4.68
N ALA A 154 -1.14 -14.65 -4.93
CA ALA A 154 -1.26 -15.72 -3.94
C ALA A 154 -0.31 -15.52 -2.75
N VAL A 155 0.94 -15.14 -2.99
CA VAL A 155 1.94 -14.85 -1.94
C VAL A 155 1.51 -13.63 -1.13
N HIS A 156 1.04 -12.57 -1.80
CA HIS A 156 0.54 -11.37 -1.16
C HIS A 156 -0.63 -11.69 -0.21
N LEU A 157 -1.64 -12.41 -0.70
CA LEU A 157 -2.80 -12.81 0.11
C LEU A 157 -2.39 -13.72 1.29
N LYS A 158 -1.44 -14.63 1.08
CA LYS A 158 -0.89 -15.48 2.15
C LYS A 158 -0.22 -14.65 3.25
N ARG A 159 0.45 -13.56 2.91
CA ARG A 159 1.09 -12.65 3.88
C ARG A 159 0.09 -11.81 4.65
N VAL A 160 -1.00 -11.41 4.00
CA VAL A 160 -2.15 -10.79 4.69
C VAL A 160 -2.77 -11.76 5.70
N GLY A 161 -2.85 -13.05 5.35
CA GLY A 161 -3.30 -14.12 6.24
C GLY A 161 -4.74 -13.94 6.72
N ASP A 162 -4.96 -14.13 8.02
CA ASP A 162 -6.30 -14.06 8.63
C ASP A 162 -6.89 -12.63 8.64
N GLU A 163 -6.09 -11.62 8.32
CA GLU A 163 -6.55 -10.23 8.30
C GLU A 163 -7.27 -9.82 6.99
N VAL A 164 -7.51 -10.75 6.09
CA VAL A 164 -8.20 -10.46 4.82
C VAL A 164 -9.55 -9.75 5.04
N GLY A 165 -10.24 -10.05 6.15
CA GLY A 165 -11.49 -9.39 6.54
C GLY A 165 -11.37 -7.91 6.91
N THR A 166 -10.17 -7.45 7.25
CA THR A 166 -9.87 -6.04 7.51
C THR A 166 -9.13 -5.41 6.32
N TYR A 167 -8.25 -6.18 5.69
CA TYR A 167 -7.46 -5.76 4.54
C TYR A 167 -8.33 -5.37 3.32
N LEU A 168 -9.31 -6.19 2.97
CA LEU A 168 -10.13 -5.93 1.80
C LEU A 168 -11.02 -4.68 1.95
N PRO A 169 -11.72 -4.45 3.09
CA PRO A 169 -12.38 -3.17 3.33
C PRO A 169 -11.42 -1.97 3.33
N TRP A 170 -10.21 -2.13 3.89
CA TRP A 170 -9.19 -1.09 3.85
C TRP A 170 -8.76 -0.75 2.42
N LEU A 171 -8.57 -1.74 1.56
CA LEU A 171 -8.27 -1.52 0.14
C LEU A 171 -9.36 -0.71 -0.56
N LEU A 172 -10.61 -1.07 -0.31
CA LEU A 172 -11.79 -0.53 -1.00
C LEU A 172 -12.41 0.68 -0.31
N ASP A 173 -11.83 1.14 0.80
CA ASP A 173 -12.30 2.34 1.49
C ASP A 173 -12.22 3.53 0.53
N SER A 174 -13.31 4.27 0.44
CA SER A 174 -13.47 5.42 -0.47
C SER A 174 -13.34 5.10 -1.97
N ALA A 175 -13.26 3.83 -2.37
CA ALA A 175 -13.36 3.44 -3.77
C ALA A 175 -14.77 3.70 -4.32
N SER A 176 -14.88 3.94 -5.63
CA SER A 176 -16.19 4.04 -6.27
C SER A 176 -16.96 2.72 -6.19
N ALA A 177 -18.29 2.80 -6.22
CA ALA A 177 -19.12 1.59 -6.22
C ALA A 177 -18.81 0.67 -7.42
N GLU A 178 -18.53 1.25 -8.58
CA GLU A 178 -18.16 0.51 -9.80
C GLU A 178 -16.82 -0.21 -9.61
N TRP A 179 -15.80 0.47 -9.07
CA TRP A 179 -14.51 -0.14 -8.80
C TRP A 179 -14.62 -1.24 -7.74
N THR A 180 -15.36 -1.00 -6.67
CA THR A 180 -15.63 -1.97 -5.62
C THR A 180 -16.30 -3.23 -6.19
N ASP A 181 -17.35 -3.09 -7.01
CA ASP A 181 -18.03 -4.22 -7.65
C ASP A 181 -17.09 -5.00 -8.58
N MET A 182 -16.26 -4.31 -9.35
CA MET A 182 -15.26 -4.92 -10.22
C MET A 182 -14.27 -5.78 -9.41
N VAL A 183 -13.72 -5.26 -8.32
CA VAL A 183 -12.78 -6.00 -7.46
C VAL A 183 -13.48 -7.20 -6.80
N LEU A 184 -14.66 -6.99 -6.21
CA LEU A 184 -15.40 -8.06 -5.55
C LEU A 184 -15.83 -9.19 -6.49
N THR A 185 -16.04 -8.89 -7.77
CA THR A 185 -16.39 -9.90 -8.79
C THR A 185 -15.22 -10.84 -9.10
N ARG A 186 -13.97 -10.40 -8.86
CA ARG A 186 -12.76 -11.21 -9.06
C ARG A 186 -12.44 -12.13 -7.87
N LEU A 187 -13.07 -11.89 -6.74
CA LEU A 187 -12.87 -12.72 -5.55
C LEU A 187 -13.66 -14.03 -5.63
N PRO A 188 -13.22 -15.06 -4.90
CA PRO A 188 -14.05 -16.24 -4.67
C PRO A 188 -15.42 -15.83 -4.08
N PRO A 189 -16.51 -16.54 -4.40
CA PRO A 189 -17.87 -16.16 -3.99
C PRO A 189 -18.02 -15.86 -2.50
N HIS A 190 -17.31 -16.61 -1.63
CA HIS A 190 -17.33 -16.37 -0.17
C HIS A 190 -16.68 -15.05 0.23
N GLY A 191 -15.70 -14.55 -0.53
CA GLY A 191 -15.04 -13.27 -0.25
C GLY A 191 -16.02 -12.09 -0.39
N ARG A 192 -16.81 -12.07 -1.47
CA ARG A 192 -17.87 -11.06 -1.66
C ARG A 192 -18.94 -11.13 -0.58
N VAL A 193 -19.44 -12.33 -0.30
CA VAL A 193 -20.47 -12.54 0.75
C VAL A 193 -19.98 -12.05 2.12
N ASN A 194 -18.75 -12.36 2.49
CA ASN A 194 -18.18 -11.92 3.75
C ASN A 194 -17.96 -10.40 3.79
N TYR A 195 -17.48 -9.82 2.69
CA TYR A 195 -17.28 -8.37 2.57
C TYR A 195 -18.60 -7.62 2.80
N GLU A 196 -19.64 -7.98 2.06
CA GLU A 196 -20.96 -7.33 2.13
C GLU A 196 -21.70 -7.65 3.45
N GLY A 197 -21.48 -8.84 4.00
CA GLY A 197 -22.21 -9.31 5.19
C GLY A 197 -21.64 -8.83 6.52
N SER A 198 -20.32 -8.74 6.67
CA SER A 198 -19.71 -8.45 7.98
C SER A 198 -18.43 -7.63 7.93
N TRP A 199 -17.54 -7.85 6.96
CA TRP A 199 -16.20 -7.26 6.98
C TRP A 199 -16.23 -5.73 6.83
N LYS A 200 -17.04 -5.24 5.88
CA LYS A 200 -17.19 -3.80 5.67
C LYS A 200 -17.74 -3.09 6.90
N ALA A 201 -18.78 -3.64 7.52
CA ALA A 201 -19.39 -3.06 8.71
C ALA A 201 -18.41 -3.05 9.89
N ALA A 202 -17.70 -4.16 10.13
CA ALA A 202 -16.69 -4.25 11.19
C ALA A 202 -15.53 -3.27 10.97
N TYR A 203 -15.11 -3.08 9.72
CA TYR A 203 -14.07 -2.10 9.37
C TYR A 203 -14.54 -0.66 9.62
N ASP A 204 -15.77 -0.32 9.26
CA ASP A 204 -16.33 1.02 9.45
C ASP A 204 -16.41 1.42 10.94
N GLU A 205 -16.49 0.45 11.84
CA GLU A 205 -16.50 0.66 13.31
C GLU A 205 -15.10 0.93 13.89
N LEU A 206 -14.01 0.70 13.14
CA LEU A 206 -12.64 0.79 13.68
C LEU A 206 -12.19 2.22 14.01
N ASP A 207 -12.80 3.25 13.47
CA ASP A 207 -12.35 4.65 13.60
C ASP A 207 -10.83 4.80 13.49
N LEU A 208 -10.30 4.43 12.33
CA LEU A 208 -8.87 4.16 12.10
C LEU A 208 -7.92 5.30 12.48
N TRP A 209 -8.42 6.53 12.53
CA TRP A 209 -7.59 7.72 12.70
C TRP A 209 -7.93 8.52 13.96
N ALA A 210 -8.79 7.97 14.83
CA ALA A 210 -9.02 8.51 16.17
C ALA A 210 -7.93 8.08 17.15
N PRO A 211 -7.56 8.93 18.11
CA PRO A 211 -6.70 8.52 19.21
C PRO A 211 -7.38 7.41 20.01
N THR A 212 -6.70 6.28 20.20
CA THR A 212 -7.22 5.24 21.10
C THR A 212 -7.26 5.80 22.52
N THR A 213 -8.47 5.97 23.08
CA THR A 213 -8.65 6.29 24.49
C THR A 213 -8.17 5.08 25.29
N THR A 214 -6.97 5.17 25.86
CA THR A 214 -6.54 4.27 26.92
C THR A 214 -7.43 4.53 28.14
N GLY A 215 -8.36 3.62 28.42
CA GLY A 215 -9.11 3.57 29.67
C GLY A 215 -8.23 3.18 30.85
#